data_c8cceaee3ad0478946678c3e9902f1c2
#
_entry.id   c8cceaee3ad0478946678c3e9902f1c2
#
_cell.length_a   1.000
_cell.length_b   1.000
_cell.length_c   1.000
_cell.angle_alpha   90.00
_cell.angle_beta   90.00
_cell.angle_gamma   90.00
#
_symmetry.space_group_name_H-M   'P 1'
#
loop_
_entity.id
_entity.type
_entity.pdbx_description
1 polymer ?
#
loop_
_entity_poly.entity_id
_entity_poly.type
_entity_poly.pdbx_seq_one_letter_code
_entity_poly.pdbx_strand_id
1 'polypeptide(L)'
;MYSCPGCGAMMVYDIKAENLVCTRCDRHESVSEADQRENWKSESTFSVDLLTCPQCGAEIRAMNAAVASFCSYCGAEVMLEKKNEELQRPERIIPFRYTREECFEKYREMIGNNPFVDHRLKNVTADSFRGIYVPYFNYDARVTGNATVDGEQTKGDTTYYYSTQISLNHAYTDILHDASVEMPDILSEQISNVIPEQIRDFSPAYISGFYADQSDMDRDNYINYAKAEAVRRGVSDVISDLQDGLTYNTAKAQKELIKNTEAEYSSTLLVPTWFMSVRSGNRVLYAVMNAVTGKMAADLPLDIPRFGLLALAVFVPLFLLLNLLITAKPGLTLTIAMILAFCSQLAVNGRLKNILIREKGGQSRDGDLMTLLKATNKRAKVSRTSGSKSNAVAGIILAVVIGFVYVLIKIGPYLSEMTMDFTRMFNQESFASVCCVLLTGGTLLLTLTGRKKKASQPVSTWVTLAVMIVSTLILILNPFHSADMPVWICAVLCIASVLWTLIRMLNLYNRGCSNPMPQFTSHTGGDDRA
;
A
#
# COMPACT_ATOMS: atom_id res chain seq x y z
N MET A 1 12.71 6.98 36.75
CA MET A 1 11.61 7.96 36.46
C MET A 1 12.09 9.36 36.71
N TYR A 2 11.89 10.29 35.77
CA TYR A 2 12.28 11.69 35.98
C TYR A 2 11.26 12.41 36.85
N SER A 3 11.66 12.73 38.08
CA SER A 3 10.86 13.51 39.02
C SER A 3 11.32 14.96 39.06
N CYS A 4 10.38 15.89 39.20
CA CYS A 4 10.69 17.32 39.28
C CYS A 4 11.45 17.63 40.56
N PRO A 5 12.64 18.26 40.50
CA PRO A 5 13.41 18.59 41.69
C PRO A 5 12.75 19.67 42.57
N GLY A 6 11.72 20.35 42.05
CA GLY A 6 11.00 21.39 42.82
C GLY A 6 9.75 20.88 43.53
N CYS A 7 8.97 19.99 42.95
CA CYS A 7 7.68 19.56 43.50
C CYS A 7 7.45 18.05 43.54
N GLY A 8 8.40 17.23 43.06
CA GLY A 8 8.32 15.78 43.06
C GLY A 8 7.35 15.19 42.01
N ALA A 9 6.66 16.00 41.21
CA ALA A 9 5.76 15.49 40.15
C ALA A 9 6.54 14.94 38.97
N MET A 10 5.88 14.16 38.12
CA MET A 10 6.50 13.61 36.92
C MET A 10 6.88 14.70 35.90
N MET A 11 8.04 14.52 35.26
CA MET A 11 8.47 15.35 34.15
C MET A 11 8.26 14.57 32.86
N VAL A 12 7.81 15.26 31.81
CA VAL A 12 7.59 14.70 30.46
C VAL A 12 8.40 15.52 29.45
N TYR A 13 8.82 14.86 28.37
CA TYR A 13 9.53 15.54 27.31
C TYR A 13 8.58 16.40 26.48
N ASP A 14 8.88 17.70 26.38
CA ASP A 14 8.15 18.63 25.52
C ASP A 14 8.87 18.81 24.19
N ILE A 15 8.14 18.56 23.09
CA ILE A 15 8.68 18.56 21.72
C ILE A 15 9.14 19.97 21.30
N LYS A 16 8.38 21.02 21.70
CA LYS A 16 8.67 22.40 21.27
C LYS A 16 9.79 23.03 22.07
N ALA A 17 9.83 22.72 23.35
CA ALA A 17 10.86 23.21 24.26
C ALA A 17 12.17 22.39 24.17
N GLU A 18 12.14 21.20 23.55
CA GLU A 18 13.26 20.22 23.45
C GLU A 18 13.87 19.89 24.83
N ASN A 19 13.06 19.91 25.88
CA ASN A 19 13.49 19.64 27.24
C ASN A 19 12.39 18.92 28.04
N LEU A 20 12.70 18.55 29.29
CA LEU A 20 11.72 18.01 30.24
C LEU A 20 10.92 19.13 30.88
N VAL A 21 9.61 18.96 30.96
CA VAL A 21 8.66 19.89 31.56
C VAL A 21 7.89 19.19 32.69
N CYS A 22 7.80 19.82 33.83
CA CYS A 22 7.04 19.30 34.95
C CYS A 22 5.54 19.46 34.73
N THR A 23 4.78 18.37 34.84
CA THR A 23 3.32 18.35 34.65
C THR A 23 2.53 19.15 35.69
N ARG A 24 3.17 19.59 36.78
CA ARG A 24 2.50 20.27 37.90
C ARG A 24 2.92 21.73 38.11
N CYS A 25 4.22 22.02 38.03
CA CYS A 25 4.75 23.35 38.32
C CYS A 25 5.42 24.03 37.14
N ASP A 26 5.32 23.43 35.98
CA ASP A 26 5.81 23.94 34.67
C ASP A 26 7.32 24.25 34.67
N ARG A 27 8.08 23.62 35.58
CA ARG A 27 9.54 23.74 35.60
C ARG A 27 10.15 23.00 34.44
N HIS A 28 11.08 23.66 33.75
CA HIS A 28 11.87 23.13 32.66
C HIS A 28 13.23 22.64 33.15
N GLU A 29 13.71 21.54 32.60
CA GLU A 29 15.05 20.99 32.86
C GLU A 29 15.58 20.39 31.56
N SER A 30 16.84 20.64 31.21
CA SER A 30 17.43 20.05 30.01
C SER A 30 17.63 18.55 30.19
N VAL A 31 17.60 17.80 29.05
CA VAL A 31 17.81 16.35 29.07
C VAL A 31 19.16 16.00 29.72
N SER A 32 20.21 16.76 29.42
CA SER A 32 21.54 16.53 29.96
C SER A 32 21.64 16.74 31.47
N GLU A 33 20.97 17.76 32.03
CA GLU A 33 20.91 18.01 33.48
C GLU A 33 20.13 16.91 34.20
N ALA A 34 18.97 16.52 33.65
CA ALA A 34 18.15 15.45 34.18
C ALA A 34 18.88 14.10 34.18
N ASP A 35 19.60 13.78 33.11
CA ASP A 35 20.41 12.55 33.00
C ASP A 35 21.56 12.54 34.03
N GLN A 36 22.22 13.67 34.22
CA GLN A 36 23.26 13.79 35.25
C GLN A 36 22.70 13.62 36.68
N ARG A 37 21.55 14.19 36.94
CA ARG A 37 20.89 14.10 38.25
C ARG A 37 20.46 12.67 38.56
N GLU A 38 19.92 11.94 37.61
CA GLU A 38 19.45 10.56 37.75
C GLU A 38 20.57 9.51 37.49
N ASN A 39 21.76 9.96 37.11
CA ASN A 39 22.94 9.11 36.82
C ASN A 39 22.71 8.00 35.76
N TRP A 40 21.84 8.26 34.77
CA TRP A 40 21.44 7.28 33.77
C TRP A 40 22.56 6.75 32.88
N LYS A 41 23.66 7.49 32.73
CA LYS A 41 24.79 7.09 31.86
C LYS A 41 25.55 5.86 32.34
N SER A 42 25.44 5.50 33.61
CA SER A 42 26.12 4.34 34.20
C SER A 42 25.32 3.03 34.12
N GLU A 43 24.04 3.08 33.77
CA GLU A 43 23.15 1.93 33.77
C GLU A 43 22.98 1.34 32.36
N SER A 44 23.07 -0.01 32.26
CA SER A 44 22.86 -0.75 31.02
C SER A 44 21.38 -1.07 30.76
N THR A 45 20.54 -0.94 31.80
CA THR A 45 19.10 -1.18 31.77
C THR A 45 18.33 0.01 32.32
N PHE A 46 17.05 0.10 31.99
CA PHE A 46 16.13 1.09 32.55
C PHE A 46 14.74 0.47 32.76
N SER A 47 14.03 0.95 33.79
CA SER A 47 12.72 0.45 34.16
C SER A 47 11.61 1.18 33.43
N VAL A 48 10.66 0.44 32.86
CA VAL A 48 9.47 0.92 32.18
C VAL A 48 8.23 0.20 32.67
N ASP A 49 7.09 0.82 32.43
CA ASP A 49 5.78 0.18 32.61
C ASP A 49 5.45 -0.62 31.33
N LEU A 50 5.34 -1.93 31.43
CA LEU A 50 4.84 -2.79 30.37
C LEU A 50 3.31 -2.79 30.42
N LEU A 51 2.68 -2.41 29.31
CA LEU A 51 1.23 -2.39 29.12
C LEU A 51 0.83 -3.47 28.13
N THR A 52 0.11 -4.48 28.56
CA THR A 52 -0.33 -5.60 27.69
C THR A 52 -1.81 -5.45 27.33
N CYS A 53 -2.14 -5.55 26.07
CA CYS A 53 -3.52 -5.51 25.60
C CYS A 53 -4.19 -6.89 25.75
N PRO A 54 -5.27 -7.03 26.56
CA PRO A 54 -5.94 -8.32 26.75
C PRO A 54 -6.65 -8.82 25.49
N GLN A 55 -6.89 -7.96 24.49
CA GLN A 55 -7.60 -8.35 23.28
C GLN A 55 -6.70 -8.85 22.16
N CYS A 56 -5.54 -8.24 21.93
CA CYS A 56 -4.64 -8.63 20.85
C CYS A 56 -3.29 -9.14 21.33
N GLY A 57 -2.99 -9.02 22.63
CA GLY A 57 -1.70 -9.40 23.20
C GLY A 57 -0.55 -8.43 22.93
N ALA A 58 -0.80 -7.27 22.30
CA ALA A 58 0.25 -6.29 22.04
C ALA A 58 0.86 -5.77 23.34
N GLU A 59 2.17 -5.62 23.37
CA GLU A 59 2.94 -5.10 24.48
C GLU A 59 3.49 -3.72 24.15
N ILE A 60 3.10 -2.74 24.94
CA ILE A 60 3.52 -1.34 24.77
C ILE A 60 4.23 -0.92 26.05
N ARG A 61 5.38 -0.32 25.93
CA ARG A 61 6.17 0.16 27.05
C ARG A 61 6.00 1.64 27.20
N ALA A 62 5.84 2.09 28.44
CA ALA A 62 5.60 3.48 28.76
C ALA A 62 6.54 3.96 29.86
N MET A 63 7.06 5.18 29.75
CA MET A 63 7.76 5.85 30.81
C MET A 63 7.03 7.16 31.12
N ASN A 64 6.53 7.27 32.35
CA ASN A 64 5.77 8.45 32.79
C ASN A 64 4.57 8.82 31.88
N ALA A 65 4.06 7.88 31.08
CA ALA A 65 2.89 8.13 30.26
C ALA A 65 1.59 7.85 31.03
N ALA A 66 0.55 8.60 30.71
CA ALA A 66 -0.79 8.29 31.22
C ALA A 66 -1.23 6.91 30.70
N VAL A 67 -1.87 6.11 31.57
CA VAL A 67 -2.42 4.81 31.16
C VAL A 67 -3.35 4.99 29.95
N ALA A 68 -3.04 4.30 28.87
CA ALA A 68 -3.84 4.39 27.66
C ALA A 68 -5.22 3.77 27.87
N SER A 69 -6.26 4.48 27.50
CA SER A 69 -7.65 3.99 27.54
C SER A 69 -8.00 3.11 26.32
N PHE A 70 -7.10 2.99 25.34
CA PHE A 70 -7.27 2.12 24.18
C PHE A 70 -5.91 1.61 23.68
N CYS A 71 -5.94 0.46 23.02
CA CYS A 71 -4.76 -0.15 22.43
C CYS A 71 -4.40 0.53 21.09
N SER A 72 -3.15 0.97 20.95
CA SER A 72 -2.65 1.61 19.72
C SER A 72 -2.69 0.68 18.51
N TYR A 73 -2.51 -0.63 18.68
CA TYR A 73 -2.40 -1.58 17.57
C TYR A 73 -3.74 -2.14 17.09
N CYS A 74 -4.65 -2.53 18.01
CA CYS A 74 -5.94 -3.09 17.60
C CYS A 74 -7.11 -2.10 17.70
N GLY A 75 -6.89 -0.90 18.24
CA GLY A 75 -7.92 0.12 18.44
C GLY A 75 -9.01 -0.27 19.43
N ALA A 76 -8.77 -1.27 20.30
CA ALA A 76 -9.74 -1.67 21.32
C ALA A 76 -9.75 -0.69 22.48
N GLU A 77 -10.93 -0.26 22.90
CA GLU A 77 -11.14 0.51 24.14
C GLU A 77 -11.11 -0.44 25.33
N VAL A 78 -9.92 -0.72 25.86
CA VAL A 78 -9.68 -1.63 26.97
C VAL A 78 -8.65 -1.05 27.92
N MET A 79 -8.76 -1.34 29.21
CA MET A 79 -7.67 -1.07 30.14
C MET A 79 -6.53 -2.03 29.87
N LEU A 80 -5.32 -1.47 29.69
CA LEU A 80 -4.10 -2.27 29.49
C LEU A 80 -3.60 -2.75 30.86
N GLU A 81 -3.21 -4.02 30.93
CA GLU A 81 -2.55 -4.59 32.11
C GLU A 81 -1.16 -3.98 32.26
N LYS A 82 -0.80 -3.60 33.50
CA LYS A 82 0.46 -2.91 33.81
C LYS A 82 1.37 -3.83 34.61
N LYS A 83 2.61 -4.00 34.16
CA LYS A 83 3.72 -4.64 34.89
C LYS A 83 4.97 -3.78 34.78
N ASN A 84 5.88 -3.90 35.73
CA ASN A 84 7.20 -3.27 35.62
C ASN A 84 8.15 -4.22 34.89
N GLU A 85 8.90 -3.68 33.93
CA GLU A 85 9.91 -4.39 33.15
C GLU A 85 11.21 -3.62 33.12
N GLU A 86 12.34 -4.31 33.11
CA GLU A 86 13.65 -3.73 32.86
C GLU A 86 14.07 -4.02 31.43
N LEU A 87 14.33 -2.97 30.66
CA LEU A 87 14.76 -3.07 29.26
C LEU A 87 16.24 -2.82 29.10
N GLN A 88 16.84 -3.49 28.13
CA GLN A 88 18.17 -3.13 27.67
C GLN A 88 18.13 -1.76 26.99
N ARG A 89 19.16 -0.98 27.22
CA ARG A 89 19.32 0.36 26.68
C ARG A 89 19.63 0.30 25.18
N PRO A 90 18.79 0.91 24.30
CA PRO A 90 19.16 1.13 22.90
C PRO A 90 20.37 2.08 22.81
N GLU A 91 21.09 2.03 21.69
CA GLU A 91 22.27 2.87 21.52
C GLU A 91 21.90 4.30 21.11
N ARG A 92 20.90 4.45 20.24
CA ARG A 92 20.56 5.71 19.60
C ARG A 92 19.06 6.02 19.66
N ILE A 93 18.74 7.32 19.60
CA ILE A 93 17.36 7.82 19.56
C ILE A 93 17.29 9.08 18.69
N ILE A 94 16.14 9.31 18.07
CA ILE A 94 15.81 10.60 17.45
C ILE A 94 14.65 11.20 18.24
N PRO A 95 14.77 12.43 18.76
CA PRO A 95 13.66 13.08 19.46
C PRO A 95 12.49 13.39 18.52
N PHE A 96 11.27 13.45 19.06
CA PHE A 96 10.10 13.97 18.35
C PHE A 96 10.34 15.42 17.91
N ARG A 97 9.90 15.74 16.69
CA ARG A 97 9.96 17.10 16.13
C ARG A 97 8.58 17.66 15.82
N TYR A 98 7.68 16.82 15.30
CA TYR A 98 6.29 17.20 15.05
C TYR A 98 5.42 16.87 16.26
N THR A 99 4.59 17.83 16.66
CA THR A 99 3.60 17.63 17.72
C THR A 99 2.42 16.79 17.26
N ARG A 100 1.57 16.38 18.19
CA ARG A 100 0.35 15.63 17.90
C ARG A 100 -0.61 16.44 17.03
N GLU A 101 -0.74 17.73 17.32
CA GLU A 101 -1.59 18.67 16.60
C GLU A 101 -1.13 18.84 15.16
N GLU A 102 0.17 19.04 14.95
CA GLU A 102 0.76 19.15 13.61
C GLU A 102 0.62 17.84 12.82
N CYS A 103 0.74 16.69 13.48
CA CYS A 103 0.45 15.40 12.88
C CYS A 103 -1.02 15.30 12.43
N PHE A 104 -1.94 15.73 13.29
CA PHE A 104 -3.36 15.70 12.99
C PHE A 104 -3.74 16.65 11.84
N GLU A 105 -3.11 17.81 11.73
CA GLU A 105 -3.31 18.73 10.62
C GLU A 105 -2.88 18.10 9.29
N LYS A 106 -1.69 17.49 9.22
CA LYS A 106 -1.22 16.75 8.04
C LYS A 106 -2.16 15.60 7.66
N TYR A 107 -2.68 14.88 8.67
CA TYR A 107 -3.67 13.83 8.47
C TYR A 107 -4.97 14.39 7.86
N ARG A 108 -5.47 15.49 8.38
CA ARG A 108 -6.68 16.15 7.86
C ARG A 108 -6.50 16.64 6.42
N GLU A 109 -5.35 17.19 6.10
CA GLU A 109 -5.01 17.61 4.73
C GLU A 109 -5.02 16.41 3.77
N MET A 110 -4.37 15.32 4.14
CA MET A 110 -4.33 14.09 3.34
C MET A 110 -5.74 13.51 3.10
N ILE A 111 -6.60 13.49 4.12
CA ILE A 111 -7.98 12.98 4.01
C ILE A 111 -8.90 13.97 3.30
N GLY A 112 -8.73 15.27 3.53
CA GLY A 112 -9.54 16.33 2.94
C GLY A 112 -9.50 16.33 1.41
N ASN A 113 -8.35 16.00 0.85
CA ASN A 113 -8.13 15.90 -0.59
C ASN A 113 -8.79 14.66 -1.24
N ASN A 114 -9.36 13.75 -0.45
CA ASN A 114 -10.02 12.55 -0.96
C ASN A 114 -11.49 12.48 -0.50
N PRO A 115 -12.46 12.82 -1.37
CA PRO A 115 -13.88 12.84 -1.02
C PRO A 115 -14.46 11.44 -0.73
N PHE A 116 -13.80 10.38 -1.21
CA PHE A 116 -14.28 8.99 -1.13
C PHE A 116 -13.71 8.20 0.05
N VAL A 117 -12.95 8.81 0.94
CA VAL A 117 -12.43 8.14 2.13
C VAL A 117 -13.57 7.76 3.08
N ASP A 118 -13.44 6.59 3.71
CA ASP A 118 -14.37 6.09 4.72
C ASP A 118 -14.64 7.15 5.80
N HIS A 119 -15.92 7.36 6.12
CA HIS A 119 -16.36 8.38 7.08
C HIS A 119 -15.76 8.21 8.48
N ARG A 120 -15.42 6.97 8.87
CA ARG A 120 -14.79 6.67 10.16
C ARG A 120 -13.44 7.35 10.32
N LEU A 121 -12.66 7.43 9.24
CA LEU A 121 -11.39 8.14 9.21
C LEU A 121 -11.54 9.66 9.29
N LYS A 122 -12.71 10.20 8.89
CA LYS A 122 -13.02 11.64 8.98
C LYS A 122 -13.40 12.08 10.40
N ASN A 123 -13.83 11.15 11.25
CA ASN A 123 -14.26 11.44 12.63
C ASN A 123 -13.12 11.27 13.66
N VAL A 124 -11.89 11.02 13.21
CA VAL A 124 -10.71 10.92 14.07
C VAL A 124 -10.36 12.28 14.64
N THR A 125 -9.90 12.31 15.89
CA THR A 125 -9.41 13.51 16.60
C THR A 125 -7.89 13.44 16.82
N ALA A 126 -7.27 14.55 17.22
CA ALA A 126 -5.85 14.56 17.56
C ALA A 126 -5.51 13.54 18.67
N ASP A 127 -6.41 13.36 19.65
CA ASP A 127 -6.22 12.41 20.74
C ASP A 127 -6.21 10.94 20.32
N SER A 128 -6.60 10.63 19.08
CA SER A 128 -6.49 9.29 18.53
C SER A 128 -5.04 8.92 18.15
N PHE A 129 -4.16 9.91 18.00
CA PHE A 129 -2.75 9.70 17.71
C PHE A 129 -1.95 9.49 19.00
N ARG A 130 -1.11 8.45 19.00
CA ARG A 130 -0.17 8.12 20.08
C ARG A 130 1.25 8.24 19.58
N GLY A 131 2.10 8.89 20.37
CA GLY A 131 3.54 8.95 20.13
C GLY A 131 4.19 7.66 20.61
N ILE A 132 4.78 6.92 19.68
CA ILE A 132 5.47 5.65 19.94
C ILE A 132 6.86 5.71 19.35
N TYR A 133 7.86 5.35 20.11
CA TYR A 133 9.20 5.09 19.63
C TYR A 133 9.27 3.67 19.08
N VAL A 134 9.52 3.54 17.79
CA VAL A 134 9.65 2.25 17.10
C VAL A 134 11.13 1.94 16.94
N PRO A 135 11.60 0.75 17.34
CA PRO A 135 12.99 0.34 17.16
C PRO A 135 13.29 0.01 15.71
N TYR A 136 14.41 0.49 15.21
CA TYR A 136 14.99 0.14 13.92
C TYR A 136 16.42 -0.35 14.11
N PHE A 137 16.77 -1.40 13.41
CA PHE A 137 18.18 -1.77 13.23
C PHE A 137 18.81 -0.87 12.20
N ASN A 138 19.95 -0.30 12.54
CA ASN A 138 20.78 0.46 11.64
C ASN A 138 21.97 -0.39 11.20
N TYR A 139 22.20 -0.42 9.89
CA TYR A 139 23.28 -1.16 9.27
C TYR A 139 24.19 -0.21 8.48
N ASP A 140 25.49 -0.45 8.61
CA ASP A 140 26.50 0.13 7.74
C ASP A 140 26.80 -0.85 6.62
N ALA A 141 26.86 -0.37 5.38
CA ALA A 141 27.14 -1.22 4.24
C ALA A 141 28.08 -0.53 3.24
N ARG A 142 29.00 -1.31 2.66
CA ARG A 142 29.90 -0.86 1.62
C ARG A 142 29.65 -1.66 0.34
N VAL A 143 29.31 -0.94 -0.72
CA VAL A 143 29.13 -1.50 -2.06
C VAL A 143 30.36 -1.22 -2.89
N THR A 144 31.05 -2.26 -3.36
CA THR A 144 32.22 -2.14 -4.23
C THR A 144 32.09 -3.06 -5.43
N GLY A 145 32.50 -2.59 -6.61
CA GLY A 145 32.55 -3.42 -7.80
C GLY A 145 32.09 -2.75 -9.07
N ASN A 146 32.25 -3.48 -10.16
CA ASN A 146 31.81 -3.08 -11.49
C ASN A 146 30.62 -3.98 -11.91
N ALA A 147 29.65 -3.39 -12.58
CA ALA A 147 28.53 -4.12 -13.13
C ALA A 147 28.07 -3.48 -14.44
N THR A 148 27.28 -4.23 -15.21
CA THR A 148 26.72 -3.76 -16.47
C THR A 148 25.23 -3.53 -16.33
N VAL A 149 24.77 -2.36 -16.76
CA VAL A 149 23.36 -1.98 -16.81
C VAL A 149 22.91 -1.89 -18.27
N ASP A 150 21.84 -2.60 -18.59
CA ASP A 150 21.26 -2.57 -19.93
C ASP A 150 20.14 -1.52 -19.97
N GLY A 151 20.22 -0.58 -20.92
CA GLY A 151 19.24 0.48 -21.16
C GLY A 151 18.46 0.25 -22.46
N GLU A 152 17.21 0.69 -22.51
CA GLU A 152 16.40 0.67 -23.72
C GLU A 152 15.73 2.02 -23.97
N GLN A 153 15.68 2.45 -25.23
CA GLN A 153 14.98 3.64 -25.68
C GLN A 153 14.16 3.32 -26.92
N THR A 154 12.87 3.60 -26.89
CA THR A 154 11.99 3.44 -28.04
C THR A 154 11.75 4.79 -28.70
N LYS A 155 12.12 4.89 -30.00
CA LYS A 155 11.84 6.05 -30.87
C LYS A 155 10.99 5.58 -32.06
N GLY A 156 9.71 5.97 -32.07
CA GLY A 156 8.74 5.42 -33.03
C GLY A 156 8.58 3.92 -32.85
N ASP A 157 8.70 3.16 -33.92
CA ASP A 157 8.59 1.68 -33.90
C ASP A 157 9.92 0.96 -33.63
N THR A 158 11.01 1.69 -33.43
CA THR A 158 12.35 1.09 -33.25
C THR A 158 12.79 1.23 -31.79
N THR A 159 13.21 0.09 -31.19
CA THR A 159 13.80 0.06 -29.85
C THR A 159 15.32 -0.09 -29.96
N TYR A 160 16.04 0.86 -29.39
CA TYR A 160 17.51 0.84 -29.28
C TYR A 160 17.90 0.28 -27.91
N TYR A 161 18.91 -0.58 -27.93
CA TYR A 161 19.47 -1.19 -26.72
C TYR A 161 20.87 -0.65 -26.48
N TYR A 162 21.13 -0.27 -25.24
CA TYR A 162 22.39 0.27 -24.76
C TYR A 162 22.90 -0.58 -23.62
N SER A 163 24.21 -0.72 -23.51
CA SER A 163 24.86 -1.39 -22.38
C SER A 163 25.94 -0.48 -21.81
N THR A 164 25.84 -0.13 -20.54
CA THR A 164 26.73 0.80 -19.87
C THR A 164 27.38 0.09 -18.68
N GLN A 165 28.69 0.19 -18.56
CA GLN A 165 29.42 -0.23 -17.37
C GLN A 165 29.29 0.83 -16.27
N ILE A 166 28.94 0.40 -15.06
CA ILE A 166 28.90 1.21 -13.86
C ILE A 166 29.95 0.70 -12.86
N SER A 167 30.61 1.61 -12.17
CA SER A 167 31.53 1.30 -11.09
C SER A 167 30.99 1.91 -9.79
N LEU A 168 30.91 1.12 -8.74
CA LEU A 168 30.47 1.54 -7.42
C LEU A 168 31.56 1.33 -6.40
N ASN A 169 31.79 2.35 -5.58
CA ASN A 169 32.62 2.30 -4.36
C ASN A 169 32.02 3.30 -3.38
N HIS A 170 30.93 2.91 -2.72
CA HIS A 170 30.22 3.80 -1.82
C HIS A 170 29.89 3.10 -0.50
N ALA A 171 29.95 3.86 0.60
CA ALA A 171 29.56 3.40 1.92
C ALA A 171 28.25 4.08 2.34
N TYR A 172 27.33 3.30 2.87
CA TYR A 172 26.05 3.74 3.41
C TYR A 172 26.01 3.44 4.90
N THR A 173 25.65 4.44 5.72
CA THR A 173 25.66 4.36 7.18
C THR A 173 24.25 4.49 7.79
N ASP A 174 23.21 4.48 6.97
CA ASP A 174 21.81 4.77 7.37
C ASP A 174 20.82 3.78 6.75
N ILE A 175 21.18 2.51 6.69
CA ILE A 175 20.28 1.48 6.18
C ILE A 175 19.44 0.97 7.35
N LEU A 176 18.22 1.45 7.42
CA LEU A 176 17.29 1.11 8.48
C LEU A 176 16.38 -0.05 8.10
N HIS A 177 16.20 -0.97 9.05
CA HIS A 177 15.20 -2.02 9.00
C HIS A 177 14.38 -2.02 10.29
N ASP A 178 13.07 -2.18 10.17
CA ASP A 178 12.15 -2.31 11.29
C ASP A 178 12.55 -3.50 12.18
N ALA A 179 12.59 -3.29 13.48
CA ALA A 179 12.97 -4.27 14.48
C ALA A 179 11.79 -4.68 15.38
N SER A 180 10.57 -4.23 15.06
CA SER A 180 9.35 -4.50 15.82
C SER A 180 8.45 -5.51 15.10
N VAL A 181 7.98 -6.53 15.82
CA VAL A 181 6.94 -7.47 15.35
C VAL A 181 5.56 -6.82 15.29
N GLU A 182 5.32 -5.77 16.05
CA GLU A 182 4.00 -5.16 16.21
C GLU A 182 3.68 -4.10 15.16
N MET A 183 4.72 -3.48 14.58
CA MET A 183 4.59 -2.48 13.53
C MET A 183 4.35 -3.14 12.17
N PRO A 184 3.32 -2.75 11.38
CA PRO A 184 3.14 -3.28 10.04
C PRO A 184 4.25 -2.85 9.07
N ASP A 185 5.00 -3.80 8.47
CA ASP A 185 6.15 -3.55 7.58
C ASP A 185 5.85 -2.55 6.45
N ILE A 186 4.64 -2.65 5.84
CA ILE A 186 4.24 -1.75 4.75
C ILE A 186 4.23 -0.29 5.19
N LEU A 187 3.91 -0.02 6.45
CA LEU A 187 3.88 1.33 7.00
C LEU A 187 5.26 1.76 7.49
N SER A 188 5.99 0.87 8.16
CA SER A 188 7.35 1.14 8.64
C SER A 188 8.30 1.47 7.50
N GLU A 189 8.26 0.71 6.39
CA GLU A 189 9.06 1.00 5.19
C GLU A 189 8.77 2.38 4.57
N GLN A 190 7.50 2.83 4.62
CA GLN A 190 7.13 4.13 4.06
C GLN A 190 7.63 5.31 4.90
N ILE A 191 7.81 5.10 6.20
CA ILE A 191 8.23 6.14 7.15
C ILE A 191 9.67 5.99 7.64
N SER A 192 10.44 5.00 7.16
CA SER A 192 11.80 4.67 7.61
C SER A 192 12.87 5.74 7.32
N ASN A 193 12.52 6.83 6.66
CA ASN A 193 13.47 7.91 6.38
C ASN A 193 13.81 8.66 7.67
N VAL A 194 15.12 8.81 7.93
CA VAL A 194 15.65 9.59 9.05
C VAL A 194 16.55 10.70 8.56
N ILE A 195 16.78 11.67 9.42
CA ILE A 195 17.72 12.77 9.20
C ILE A 195 18.93 12.48 10.09
N PRO A 196 20.10 12.11 9.54
CA PRO A 196 21.26 11.65 10.31
C PRO A 196 21.73 12.66 11.38
N GLU A 197 21.62 13.95 11.09
CA GLU A 197 22.04 15.03 12.00
C GLU A 197 21.18 15.13 13.26
N GLN A 198 20.02 14.47 13.27
CA GLN A 198 19.11 14.47 14.42
C GLN A 198 19.27 13.24 15.31
N ILE A 199 20.11 12.30 14.93
CA ILE A 199 20.40 11.12 15.75
C ILE A 199 21.21 11.58 17.00
N ARG A 200 20.73 11.15 18.17
CA ARG A 200 21.34 11.44 19.48
C ARG A 200 21.71 10.13 20.17
N ASP A 201 22.60 10.23 21.16
CA ASP A 201 22.79 9.14 22.11
C ASP A 201 21.49 8.92 22.89
N PHE A 202 21.17 7.68 23.18
CA PHE A 202 19.96 7.36 23.89
C PHE A 202 19.94 7.98 25.30
N SER A 203 18.82 8.62 25.62
CA SER A 203 18.45 9.02 26.97
C SER A 203 16.98 8.64 27.23
N PRO A 204 16.67 8.03 28.40
CA PRO A 204 15.29 7.76 28.79
C PRO A 204 14.43 9.02 28.92
N ALA A 205 15.03 10.20 29.05
CA ALA A 205 14.33 11.48 29.10
C ALA A 205 13.49 11.74 27.86
N TYR A 206 13.98 11.34 26.66
CA TYR A 206 13.24 11.50 25.41
C TYR A 206 11.99 10.64 25.33
N ILE A 207 11.96 9.48 26.03
CA ILE A 207 10.80 8.59 26.07
C ILE A 207 9.77 9.05 27.10
N SER A 208 10.14 9.94 28.04
CA SER A 208 9.25 10.39 29.10
C SER A 208 8.01 11.08 28.55
N GLY A 209 6.83 10.49 28.78
CA GLY A 209 5.53 10.94 28.26
C GLY A 209 5.11 10.28 26.95
N PHE A 210 5.95 9.41 26.38
CA PHE A 210 5.67 8.64 25.17
C PHE A 210 5.66 7.14 25.43
N TYR A 211 5.19 6.40 24.44
CA TYR A 211 5.31 4.95 24.42
C TYR A 211 6.58 4.53 23.67
N ALA A 212 7.08 3.36 23.97
CA ALA A 212 8.17 2.74 23.25
C ALA A 212 7.83 1.28 22.94
N ASP A 213 8.27 0.82 21.79
CA ASP A 213 8.25 -0.59 21.43
C ASP A 213 9.65 -1.19 21.62
N GLN A 214 9.74 -2.50 21.73
CA GLN A 214 11.00 -3.19 21.91
C GLN A 214 11.44 -3.88 20.61
N SER A 215 12.75 -3.96 20.42
CA SER A 215 13.33 -4.82 19.39
C SER A 215 13.17 -6.29 19.83
N ASP A 216 12.29 -7.01 19.16
CA ASP A 216 12.00 -8.43 19.40
C ASP A 216 12.48 -9.35 18.26
N MET A 217 13.18 -8.78 17.27
CA MET A 217 13.71 -9.48 16.11
C MET A 217 15.22 -9.71 16.22
N ASP A 218 15.71 -10.77 15.57
CA ASP A 218 17.13 -11.02 15.48
C ASP A 218 17.77 -10.17 14.37
N ARG A 219 18.68 -9.26 14.74
CA ARG A 219 19.37 -8.35 13.86
C ARG A 219 20.17 -9.03 12.73
N ASP A 220 20.71 -10.22 13.00
CA ASP A 220 21.57 -10.91 12.04
C ASP A 220 20.78 -11.42 10.82
N ASN A 221 19.49 -11.64 10.96
CA ASN A 221 18.61 -12.05 9.87
C ASN A 221 18.48 -11.00 8.75
N TYR A 222 18.74 -9.72 9.07
CA TYR A 222 18.53 -8.60 8.13
C TYR A 222 19.81 -8.04 7.48
N ILE A 223 20.97 -8.63 7.74
CA ILE A 223 22.23 -8.26 7.07
C ILE A 223 22.12 -8.38 5.54
N ASN A 224 21.45 -9.43 5.05
CA ASN A 224 21.22 -9.60 3.61
C ASN A 224 20.25 -8.56 3.03
N TYR A 225 19.28 -8.10 3.82
CA TYR A 225 18.44 -6.97 3.45
C TYR A 225 19.28 -5.69 3.32
N ALA A 226 20.13 -5.40 4.28
CA ALA A 226 21.02 -4.22 4.26
C ALA A 226 21.92 -4.22 3.03
N LYS A 227 22.51 -5.37 2.67
CA LYS A 227 23.29 -5.51 1.42
C LYS A 227 22.46 -5.19 0.18
N ALA A 228 21.24 -5.75 0.09
CA ALA A 228 20.37 -5.55 -1.05
C ALA A 228 19.91 -4.09 -1.18
N GLU A 229 19.62 -3.44 -0.07
CA GLU A 229 19.19 -2.04 -0.03
C GLU A 229 20.35 -1.10 -0.39
N ALA A 230 21.55 -1.33 0.12
CA ALA A 230 22.76 -0.58 -0.24
C ALA A 230 23.01 -0.64 -1.75
N VAL A 231 22.95 -1.85 -2.33
CA VAL A 231 23.13 -2.04 -3.78
C VAL A 231 22.01 -1.35 -4.56
N ARG A 232 20.76 -1.43 -4.08
CA ARG A 232 19.62 -0.77 -4.72
C ARG A 232 19.81 0.75 -4.75
N ARG A 233 20.23 1.36 -3.63
CA ARG A 233 20.52 2.80 -3.54
C ARG A 233 21.68 3.16 -4.47
N GLY A 234 22.81 2.47 -4.37
CA GLY A 234 24.00 2.77 -5.19
C GLY A 234 23.75 2.66 -6.69
N VAL A 235 23.02 1.63 -7.13
CA VAL A 235 22.65 1.51 -8.54
C VAL A 235 21.65 2.61 -8.94
N SER A 236 20.71 2.99 -8.07
CA SER A 236 19.77 4.08 -8.34
C SER A 236 20.46 5.43 -8.48
N ASP A 237 21.42 5.72 -7.59
CA ASP A 237 22.18 6.98 -7.59
C ASP A 237 22.98 7.12 -8.89
N VAL A 238 23.72 6.07 -9.27
CA VAL A 238 24.49 6.09 -10.53
C VAL A 238 23.58 6.21 -11.76
N ILE A 239 22.41 5.56 -11.76
CA ILE A 239 21.47 5.66 -12.88
C ILE A 239 20.86 7.05 -13.00
N SER A 240 20.64 7.74 -11.88
CA SER A 240 20.14 9.12 -11.91
C SER A 240 21.11 10.08 -12.61
N ASP A 241 22.40 9.77 -12.59
CA ASP A 241 23.46 10.55 -13.23
C ASP A 241 23.72 10.14 -14.70
N LEU A 242 23.09 9.04 -15.16
CA LEU A 242 23.18 8.60 -16.54
C LEU A 242 22.18 9.36 -17.44
N GLN A 243 22.29 9.11 -18.74
CA GLN A 243 21.52 9.80 -19.78
C GLN A 243 19.99 9.71 -19.56
N ASP A 244 19.32 10.85 -19.60
CA ASP A 244 17.87 10.95 -19.53
C ASP A 244 17.16 10.29 -20.73
N GLY A 245 15.96 9.78 -20.48
CA GLY A 245 15.11 9.19 -21.51
C GLY A 245 15.39 7.71 -21.83
N LEU A 246 16.32 7.07 -21.12
CA LEU A 246 16.55 5.63 -21.19
C LEU A 246 15.83 4.89 -20.05
N THR A 247 15.33 3.71 -20.33
CA THR A 247 14.80 2.79 -19.32
C THR A 247 15.84 1.74 -18.99
N TYR A 248 16.42 1.77 -17.79
CA TYR A 248 17.52 0.89 -17.39
C TYR A 248 17.03 -0.40 -16.71
N ASN A 249 17.63 -1.55 -17.07
CA ASN A 249 17.44 -2.82 -16.40
C ASN A 249 18.56 -3.06 -15.36
N THR A 250 18.20 -2.90 -14.08
CA THR A 250 19.16 -2.95 -12.97
C THR A 250 19.34 -4.33 -12.36
N ALA A 251 18.47 -5.29 -12.67
CA ALA A 251 18.41 -6.57 -11.96
C ALA A 251 19.70 -7.41 -12.08
N LYS A 252 20.40 -7.34 -13.23
CA LYS A 252 21.67 -8.04 -13.44
C LYS A 252 22.79 -7.38 -12.64
N ALA A 253 22.91 -6.06 -12.74
CA ALA A 253 23.89 -5.28 -12.01
C ALA A 253 23.74 -5.45 -10.48
N GLN A 254 22.53 -5.40 -9.96
CA GLN A 254 22.28 -5.63 -8.54
C GLN A 254 22.75 -7.02 -8.08
N LYS A 255 22.53 -8.08 -8.86
CA LYS A 255 22.99 -9.44 -8.54
C LYS A 255 24.50 -9.60 -8.57
N GLU A 256 25.19 -8.86 -9.43
CA GLU A 256 26.65 -8.87 -9.51
C GLU A 256 27.26 -8.13 -8.31
N LEU A 257 26.74 -6.95 -8.01
CA LEU A 257 27.26 -6.08 -6.93
C LEU A 257 26.99 -6.65 -5.53
N ILE A 258 25.86 -7.32 -5.29
CA ILE A 258 25.53 -7.85 -3.96
C ILE A 258 26.56 -8.87 -3.45
N LYS A 259 27.27 -9.54 -4.36
CA LYS A 259 28.30 -10.53 -3.99
C LYS A 259 29.53 -9.90 -3.34
N ASN A 260 29.83 -8.66 -3.71
CA ASN A 260 30.98 -7.90 -3.23
C ASN A 260 30.57 -6.80 -2.23
N THR A 261 29.32 -6.86 -1.74
CA THR A 261 28.80 -5.90 -0.77
C THR A 261 28.93 -6.49 0.63
N GLU A 262 29.54 -5.71 1.50
CA GLU A 262 29.64 -5.99 2.93
C GLU A 262 28.60 -5.16 3.67
N ALA A 263 28.02 -5.73 4.72
CA ALA A 263 27.13 -5.01 5.62
C ALA A 263 27.27 -5.57 7.03
N GLU A 264 27.22 -4.67 8.01
CA GLU A 264 27.30 -5.00 9.43
C GLU A 264 26.26 -4.21 10.22
N TYR A 265 25.83 -4.77 11.34
CA TYR A 265 24.98 -4.07 12.29
C TYR A 265 25.75 -2.96 12.97
N SER A 266 25.20 -1.77 13.02
CA SER A 266 25.81 -0.59 13.64
C SER A 266 25.16 -0.26 15.00
N SER A 267 23.84 -0.12 15.04
CA SER A 267 23.14 0.27 16.27
C SER A 267 21.64 0.01 16.18
N THR A 268 20.97 -0.06 17.34
CA THR A 268 19.51 0.05 17.44
C THR A 268 19.14 1.53 17.63
N LEU A 269 18.28 2.01 16.73
CA LEU A 269 17.80 3.40 16.69
C LEU A 269 16.31 3.44 17.02
N LEU A 270 15.92 4.23 18.01
CA LEU A 270 14.52 4.52 18.28
C LEU A 270 14.04 5.70 17.42
N VAL A 271 13.06 5.44 16.57
CA VAL A 271 12.48 6.43 15.65
C VAL A 271 11.12 6.87 16.16
N PRO A 272 10.89 8.18 16.38
CA PRO A 272 9.62 8.68 16.88
C PRO A 272 8.54 8.65 15.81
N THR A 273 7.40 8.10 16.16
CA THR A 273 6.31 7.85 15.24
C THR A 273 4.97 8.22 15.88
N TRP A 274 4.17 9.00 15.20
CA TRP A 274 2.76 9.17 15.53
C TRP A 274 1.96 8.05 14.90
N PHE A 275 1.26 7.29 15.73
CA PHE A 275 0.52 6.09 15.34
C PHE A 275 -0.95 6.20 15.72
N MET A 276 -1.84 5.85 14.81
CA MET A 276 -3.29 5.84 15.00
C MET A 276 -3.88 4.57 14.40
N SER A 277 -4.80 3.95 15.12
CA SER A 277 -5.56 2.79 14.65
C SER A 277 -7.08 3.04 14.77
N VAL A 278 -7.83 2.63 13.74
CA VAL A 278 -9.29 2.70 13.73
C VAL A 278 -9.87 1.34 13.38
N ARG A 279 -10.75 0.82 14.24
CA ARG A 279 -11.43 -0.46 13.97
C ARG A 279 -12.48 -0.33 12.87
N SER A 280 -12.45 -1.28 11.95
CA SER A 280 -13.39 -1.42 10.85
C SER A 280 -13.94 -2.85 10.79
N GLY A 281 -14.91 -3.16 11.67
CA GLY A 281 -15.42 -4.52 11.85
C GLY A 281 -14.36 -5.45 12.41
N ASN A 282 -13.98 -6.49 11.65
CA ASN A 282 -12.92 -7.44 12.01
C ASN A 282 -11.54 -7.07 11.40
N ARG A 283 -11.36 -5.81 11.05
CA ARG A 283 -10.11 -5.29 10.47
C ARG A 283 -9.74 -3.97 11.14
N VAL A 284 -8.48 -3.57 10.98
CA VAL A 284 -7.93 -2.32 11.51
C VAL A 284 -7.37 -1.49 10.37
N LEU A 285 -7.58 -0.18 10.46
CA LEU A 285 -7.00 0.83 9.57
C LEU A 285 -5.96 1.60 10.37
N TYR A 286 -4.80 1.79 9.79
CA TYR A 286 -3.69 2.51 10.41
C TYR A 286 -3.41 3.83 9.71
N ALA A 287 -2.99 4.81 10.48
CA ALA A 287 -2.27 5.98 9.99
C ALA A 287 -1.02 6.19 10.83
N VAL A 288 0.09 6.40 10.15
CA VAL A 288 1.41 6.50 10.77
C VAL A 288 2.15 7.69 10.19
N MET A 289 2.77 8.50 11.04
CA MET A 289 3.63 9.60 10.62
C MET A 289 4.99 9.52 11.29
N ASN A 290 6.04 9.59 10.50
CA ASN A 290 7.39 9.81 11.04
C ASN A 290 7.44 11.21 11.66
N ALA A 291 7.65 11.28 12.97
CA ALA A 291 7.60 12.53 13.72
C ALA A 291 8.85 13.41 13.53
N VAL A 292 9.81 12.98 12.72
CA VAL A 292 11.01 13.73 12.35
C VAL A 292 10.85 14.40 10.99
N THR A 293 10.44 13.62 9.98
CA THR A 293 10.35 14.07 8.59
C THR A 293 8.96 14.60 8.23
N GLY A 294 7.95 14.29 9.03
CA GLY A 294 6.54 14.61 8.76
C GLY A 294 5.94 13.77 7.63
N LYS A 295 6.65 12.72 7.16
CA LYS A 295 6.14 11.82 6.12
C LYS A 295 5.05 10.93 6.71
N MET A 296 3.89 10.89 6.06
CA MET A 296 2.72 10.16 6.53
C MET A 296 2.34 9.04 5.58
N ALA A 297 1.91 7.92 6.15
CA ALA A 297 1.32 6.79 5.47
C ALA A 297 0.02 6.40 6.16
N ALA A 298 -1.03 6.13 5.39
CA ALA A 298 -2.31 5.70 5.95
C ALA A 298 -3.05 4.72 5.05
N ASP A 299 -3.83 3.87 5.69
CA ASP A 299 -4.81 3.00 5.05
C ASP A 299 -6.05 3.81 4.70
N LEU A 300 -6.35 3.96 3.40
CA LEU A 300 -7.46 4.78 2.91
C LEU A 300 -8.47 3.95 2.12
N PRO A 301 -9.34 3.17 2.79
CA PRO A 301 -10.43 2.46 2.13
C PRO A 301 -11.46 3.45 1.56
N LEU A 302 -12.10 3.04 0.47
CA LEU A 302 -13.14 3.82 -0.20
C LEU A 302 -14.50 3.61 0.46
N ASP A 303 -15.25 4.68 0.62
CA ASP A 303 -16.67 4.67 0.98
C ASP A 303 -17.51 4.26 -0.26
N ILE A 304 -17.83 2.96 -0.35
CA ILE A 304 -18.52 2.38 -1.50
C ILE A 304 -19.91 3.03 -1.73
N PRO A 305 -20.76 3.27 -0.71
CA PRO A 305 -22.03 3.97 -0.87
C PRO A 305 -21.87 5.36 -1.51
N ARG A 306 -20.95 6.18 -1.01
CA ARG A 306 -20.71 7.54 -1.56
C ARG A 306 -20.17 7.49 -2.98
N PHE A 307 -19.23 6.58 -3.25
CA PHE A 307 -18.72 6.36 -4.59
C PHE A 307 -19.83 5.94 -5.56
N GLY A 308 -20.70 5.01 -5.13
CA GLY A 308 -21.83 4.55 -5.92
C GLY A 308 -22.85 5.66 -6.21
N LEU A 309 -23.15 6.52 -5.23
CA LEU A 309 -24.07 7.64 -5.39
C LEU A 309 -23.53 8.68 -6.38
N LEU A 310 -22.25 9.02 -6.30
CA LEU A 310 -21.62 9.94 -7.26
C LEU A 310 -21.58 9.32 -8.66
N ALA A 311 -21.21 8.05 -8.76
CA ALA A 311 -21.21 7.34 -10.04
C ALA A 311 -22.61 7.34 -10.68
N LEU A 312 -23.67 7.15 -9.89
CA LEU A 312 -25.06 7.22 -10.34
C LEU A 312 -25.44 8.65 -10.78
N ALA A 313 -25.02 9.68 -10.01
CA ALA A 313 -25.28 11.08 -10.31
C ALA A 313 -24.63 11.53 -11.63
N VAL A 314 -23.51 10.94 -12.02
CA VAL A 314 -22.85 11.18 -13.33
C VAL A 314 -23.49 10.33 -14.43
N PHE A 315 -23.78 9.06 -14.12
CA PHE A 315 -24.27 8.10 -15.09
C PHE A 315 -25.68 8.45 -15.60
N VAL A 316 -26.60 8.86 -14.71
CA VAL A 316 -28.00 9.12 -15.10
C VAL A 316 -28.11 10.27 -16.13
N PRO A 317 -27.53 11.46 -15.93
CA PRO A 317 -27.55 12.52 -16.94
C PRO A 317 -26.90 12.13 -18.26
N LEU A 318 -25.74 11.43 -18.17
CA LEU A 318 -25.05 10.93 -19.37
C LEU A 318 -25.87 9.92 -20.14
N PHE A 319 -26.54 8.99 -19.44
CA PHE A 319 -27.44 8.02 -20.04
C PHE A 319 -28.62 8.68 -20.74
N LEU A 320 -29.27 9.66 -20.09
CA LEU A 320 -30.37 10.40 -20.68
C LEU A 320 -29.93 11.19 -21.93
N LEU A 321 -28.76 11.84 -21.87
CA LEU A 321 -28.20 12.54 -23.02
C LEU A 321 -27.90 11.60 -24.19
N LEU A 322 -27.30 10.43 -23.92
CA LEU A 322 -27.00 9.44 -24.95
C LEU A 322 -28.27 8.85 -25.57
N ASN A 323 -29.31 8.59 -24.76
CA ASN A 323 -30.61 8.15 -25.28
C ASN A 323 -31.29 9.16 -26.21
N LEU A 324 -31.03 10.44 -26.01
CA LEU A 324 -31.55 11.50 -26.87
C LEU A 324 -30.84 11.56 -28.22
N LEU A 325 -29.57 11.11 -28.27
CA LEU A 325 -28.70 11.21 -29.46
C LEU A 325 -28.60 9.91 -30.25
N ILE A 326 -28.81 8.75 -29.64
CA ILE A 326 -28.54 7.45 -30.24
C ILE A 326 -29.71 6.50 -30.03
N THR A 327 -30.26 5.97 -31.15
CA THR A 327 -31.21 4.83 -31.10
C THR A 327 -30.42 3.54 -30.99
N ALA A 328 -30.46 2.90 -29.82
CA ALA A 328 -29.73 1.67 -29.56
C ALA A 328 -30.45 0.45 -30.15
N LYS A 329 -29.76 -0.34 -31.00
CA LYS A 329 -30.22 -1.64 -31.47
C LYS A 329 -29.87 -2.72 -30.44
N PRO A 330 -30.72 -3.74 -30.20
CA PRO A 330 -30.50 -4.74 -29.15
C PRO A 330 -29.20 -5.51 -29.29
N GLY A 331 -28.83 -5.96 -30.50
CA GLY A 331 -27.57 -6.68 -30.74
C GLY A 331 -26.31 -5.85 -30.49
N LEU A 332 -26.34 -4.56 -30.83
CA LEU A 332 -25.22 -3.64 -30.55
C LEU A 332 -25.07 -3.39 -29.05
N THR A 333 -26.19 -3.18 -28.35
CA THR A 333 -26.19 -2.98 -26.89
C THR A 333 -25.65 -4.19 -26.15
N LEU A 334 -26.04 -5.39 -26.54
CA LEU A 334 -25.51 -6.64 -25.98
C LEU A 334 -24.02 -6.77 -26.22
N THR A 335 -23.54 -6.48 -27.44
CA THR A 335 -22.11 -6.56 -27.78
C THR A 335 -21.30 -5.59 -26.92
N ILE A 336 -21.76 -4.35 -26.74
CA ILE A 336 -21.10 -3.36 -25.86
C ILE A 336 -21.08 -3.85 -24.40
N ALA A 337 -22.20 -4.37 -23.90
CA ALA A 337 -22.28 -4.92 -22.55
C ALA A 337 -21.30 -6.09 -22.34
N MET A 338 -21.12 -6.96 -23.34
CA MET A 338 -20.16 -8.06 -23.30
C MET A 338 -18.71 -7.58 -23.37
N ILE A 339 -18.40 -6.55 -24.15
CA ILE A 339 -17.07 -5.91 -24.14
C ILE A 339 -16.76 -5.35 -22.74
N LEU A 340 -17.70 -4.65 -22.13
CA LEU A 340 -17.54 -4.12 -20.77
C LEU A 340 -17.34 -5.25 -19.75
N ALA A 341 -18.08 -6.34 -19.88
CA ALA A 341 -17.94 -7.54 -19.05
C ALA A 341 -16.53 -8.16 -19.19
N PHE A 342 -16.04 -8.31 -20.41
CA PHE A 342 -14.69 -8.80 -20.68
C PHE A 342 -13.60 -7.89 -20.10
N CYS A 343 -13.69 -6.58 -20.32
CA CYS A 343 -12.76 -5.58 -19.77
C CYS A 343 -12.77 -5.59 -18.24
N SER A 344 -13.94 -5.72 -17.60
CA SER A 344 -14.06 -5.83 -16.15
C SER A 344 -13.35 -7.07 -15.61
N GLN A 345 -13.42 -8.21 -16.29
CA GLN A 345 -12.73 -9.44 -15.91
C GLN A 345 -11.20 -9.32 -16.07
N LEU A 346 -10.72 -8.65 -17.12
CA LEU A 346 -9.29 -8.34 -17.27
C LEU A 346 -8.78 -7.48 -16.10
N ALA A 347 -9.53 -6.45 -15.71
CA ALA A 347 -9.19 -5.58 -14.61
C ALA A 347 -9.14 -6.34 -13.27
N VAL A 348 -10.14 -7.20 -12.98
CA VAL A 348 -10.17 -8.03 -11.76
C VAL A 348 -8.99 -8.98 -11.71
N ASN A 349 -8.71 -9.72 -12.79
CA ASN A 349 -7.60 -10.67 -12.82
C ASN A 349 -6.23 -9.99 -12.60
N GLY A 350 -6.05 -8.77 -13.11
CA GLY A 350 -4.84 -7.99 -12.90
C GLY A 350 -4.69 -7.49 -11.47
N ARG A 351 -5.78 -7.00 -10.86
CA ARG A 351 -5.78 -6.43 -9.51
C ARG A 351 -5.78 -7.49 -8.41
N LEU A 352 -6.54 -8.57 -8.58
CA LEU A 352 -6.65 -9.67 -7.61
C LEU A 352 -5.28 -10.24 -7.26
N LYS A 353 -4.41 -10.41 -8.24
CA LYS A 353 -3.04 -10.89 -8.01
C LYS A 353 -2.24 -9.95 -7.12
N ASN A 354 -2.34 -8.64 -7.33
CA ASN A 354 -1.61 -7.65 -6.55
C ASN A 354 -2.14 -7.56 -5.11
N ILE A 355 -3.47 -7.66 -4.92
CA ILE A 355 -4.11 -7.66 -3.61
C ILE A 355 -3.75 -8.92 -2.82
N LEU A 356 -3.77 -10.10 -3.44
CA LEU A 356 -3.39 -11.36 -2.80
C LEU A 356 -1.90 -11.40 -2.43
N ILE A 357 -1.02 -10.79 -3.24
CA ILE A 357 0.40 -10.64 -2.89
C ILE A 357 0.54 -9.71 -1.68
N ARG A 358 -0.23 -8.64 -1.63
CA ARG A 358 -0.23 -7.67 -0.52
C ARG A 358 -0.76 -8.28 0.78
N GLU A 359 -1.86 -9.06 0.73
CA GLU A 359 -2.39 -9.77 1.90
C GLU A 359 -1.42 -10.85 2.42
N LYS A 360 -0.72 -11.54 1.53
CA LYS A 360 0.29 -12.54 1.93
C LYS A 360 1.56 -11.89 2.48
N GLY A 361 1.99 -10.77 1.91
CA GLY A 361 3.15 -10.01 2.39
C GLY A 361 2.88 -9.27 3.70
N GLY A 362 1.62 -8.93 3.99
CA GLY A 362 1.23 -8.33 5.28
C GLY A 362 1.02 -9.33 6.41
N GLN A 363 1.06 -10.64 6.12
CA GLN A 363 0.96 -11.70 7.12
C GLN A 363 2.28 -12.47 7.36
N SER A 364 3.25 -12.32 6.46
CA SER A 364 4.54 -12.99 6.54
C SER A 364 5.61 -11.93 6.71
N ARG A 365 5.94 -11.63 7.94
CA ARG A 365 7.03 -10.71 8.31
C ARG A 365 8.40 -11.22 7.92
N ASP A 366 8.58 -12.52 7.95
CA ASP A 366 9.81 -13.22 7.58
C ASP A 366 9.66 -14.01 6.29
N GLY A 367 8.73 -13.58 5.47
CA GLY A 367 8.63 -14.13 4.12
C GLY A 367 9.95 -13.97 3.45
N ASP A 368 10.85 -14.96 3.70
CA ASP A 368 11.98 -15.27 2.86
C ASP A 368 12.55 -14.03 2.13
N LEU A 369 13.56 -13.39 2.70
CA LEU A 369 14.32 -12.30 2.07
C LEU A 369 14.71 -12.67 0.63
N MET A 370 14.86 -13.98 0.34
CA MET A 370 15.01 -14.54 -0.99
C MET A 370 13.72 -14.48 -1.82
N THR A 371 12.53 -14.54 -1.22
CA THR A 371 11.27 -14.25 -1.95
C THR A 371 11.05 -12.76 -2.11
N LEU A 372 11.52 -11.91 -1.19
CA LEU A 372 11.56 -10.45 -1.39
C LEU A 372 12.59 -10.07 -2.47
N LEU A 373 13.78 -10.65 -2.47
CA LEU A 373 14.75 -10.50 -3.55
C LEU A 373 14.26 -11.11 -4.87
N LYS A 374 13.55 -12.25 -4.85
CA LYS A 374 12.85 -12.79 -6.02
C LYS A 374 11.61 -11.98 -6.39
N ALA A 375 10.91 -11.39 -5.45
CA ALA A 375 9.75 -10.53 -5.69
C ALA A 375 10.18 -9.11 -6.09
N THR A 376 11.29 -8.55 -5.61
CA THR A 376 11.88 -7.31 -6.14
C THR A 376 12.44 -7.53 -7.55
N ASN A 377 13.06 -8.65 -7.85
CA ASN A 377 13.45 -9.03 -9.22
C ASN A 377 12.22 -9.24 -10.14
N LYS A 378 11.10 -9.71 -9.60
CA LYS A 378 9.82 -9.85 -10.32
C LYS A 378 9.01 -8.54 -10.28
N ARG A 379 9.13 -7.72 -9.22
CA ARG A 379 8.55 -6.37 -9.12
C ARG A 379 9.30 -5.36 -10.00
N ALA A 380 10.60 -5.46 -10.16
CA ALA A 380 11.32 -4.68 -11.18
C ALA A 380 10.80 -4.99 -12.59
N LYS A 381 10.48 -6.26 -12.89
CA LYS A 381 9.83 -6.67 -14.14
C LYS A 381 8.34 -6.33 -14.19
N VAL A 382 7.64 -6.22 -13.05
CA VAL A 382 6.21 -5.88 -12.88
C VAL A 382 6.01 -4.39 -12.59
N SER A 383 6.92 -3.71 -11.89
CA SER A 383 6.86 -2.27 -11.64
C SER A 383 7.17 -1.45 -12.89
N ARG A 384 7.97 -1.96 -13.82
CA ARG A 384 8.08 -1.39 -15.17
C ARG A 384 6.77 -1.40 -15.94
N THR A 385 5.82 -2.27 -15.54
CA THR A 385 4.46 -2.32 -16.11
C THR A 385 3.38 -1.75 -15.20
N SER A 386 3.62 -1.51 -13.90
CA SER A 386 2.55 -1.22 -12.94
C SER A 386 2.44 0.26 -12.53
N GLY A 387 3.52 1.01 -12.37
CA GLY A 387 3.42 2.43 -11.99
C GLY A 387 2.92 3.31 -13.14
N SER A 388 3.45 3.10 -14.34
CA SER A 388 3.01 3.80 -15.56
C SER A 388 1.79 3.12 -16.22
N LYS A 389 1.62 1.79 -16.10
CA LYS A 389 0.49 1.07 -16.72
C LYS A 389 -0.79 1.07 -15.90
N SER A 390 -0.78 1.39 -14.60
CA SER A 390 -2.03 1.56 -13.84
C SER A 390 -2.76 2.84 -14.27
N ASN A 391 -2.04 3.94 -14.44
CA ASN A 391 -2.61 5.17 -15.00
C ASN A 391 -2.75 5.06 -16.53
N ALA A 392 -1.87 4.33 -17.21
CA ALA A 392 -1.98 4.07 -18.65
C ALA A 392 -3.11 3.10 -18.98
N VAL A 393 -3.38 2.06 -18.19
CA VAL A 393 -4.52 1.15 -18.42
C VAL A 393 -5.85 1.86 -18.12
N ALA A 394 -5.94 2.67 -17.06
CA ALA A 394 -7.11 3.53 -16.85
C ALA A 394 -7.22 4.61 -17.94
N GLY A 395 -6.11 5.20 -18.36
CA GLY A 395 -6.03 6.13 -19.49
C GLY A 395 -6.30 5.47 -20.84
N ILE A 396 -5.83 4.25 -21.07
CA ILE A 396 -6.12 3.47 -22.28
C ILE A 396 -7.58 3.02 -22.30
N ILE A 397 -8.16 2.58 -21.18
CA ILE A 397 -9.59 2.25 -21.11
C ILE A 397 -10.42 3.52 -21.34
N LEU A 398 -10.07 4.63 -20.73
CA LEU A 398 -10.72 5.92 -20.96
C LEU A 398 -10.49 6.41 -22.40
N ALA A 399 -9.28 6.31 -22.94
CA ALA A 399 -8.96 6.69 -24.31
C ALA A 399 -9.62 5.74 -25.34
N VAL A 400 -9.74 4.44 -25.04
CA VAL A 400 -10.48 3.48 -25.87
C VAL A 400 -11.98 3.76 -25.81
N VAL A 401 -12.54 4.10 -24.65
CA VAL A 401 -13.94 4.51 -24.52
C VAL A 401 -14.19 5.86 -25.21
N ILE A 402 -13.34 6.84 -24.99
CA ILE A 402 -13.44 8.17 -25.65
C ILE A 402 -13.15 8.03 -27.15
N GLY A 403 -12.14 7.27 -27.54
CA GLY A 403 -11.82 6.97 -28.94
C GLY A 403 -12.93 6.21 -29.63
N PHE A 404 -13.56 5.24 -28.96
CA PHE A 404 -14.72 4.50 -29.47
C PHE A 404 -15.95 5.39 -29.60
N VAL A 405 -16.22 6.25 -28.62
CA VAL A 405 -17.30 7.26 -28.70
C VAL A 405 -17.00 8.28 -29.80
N TYR A 406 -15.75 8.74 -29.94
CA TYR A 406 -15.31 9.64 -31.00
C TYR A 406 -15.39 8.99 -32.39
N VAL A 407 -15.02 7.72 -32.50
CA VAL A 407 -15.16 6.89 -33.71
C VAL A 407 -16.64 6.72 -34.05
N LEU A 408 -17.52 6.47 -33.09
CA LEU A 408 -18.97 6.38 -33.31
C LEU A 408 -19.56 7.73 -33.78
N ILE A 409 -19.10 8.85 -33.23
CA ILE A 409 -19.60 10.20 -33.56
C ILE A 409 -19.05 10.71 -34.91
N LYS A 410 -17.77 10.47 -35.20
CA LYS A 410 -17.10 11.00 -36.40
C LYS A 410 -17.19 10.06 -37.62
N ILE A 411 -17.18 8.76 -37.41
CA ILE A 411 -17.22 7.77 -38.49
C ILE A 411 -18.66 7.30 -38.75
N GLY A 412 -19.59 7.54 -37.81
CA GLY A 412 -21.01 7.20 -38.01
C GLY A 412 -21.61 7.68 -39.33
N PRO A 413 -21.44 8.96 -39.73
CA PRO A 413 -21.90 9.46 -41.05
C PRO A 413 -21.15 8.87 -42.24
N TYR A 414 -19.82 8.65 -42.14
CA TYR A 414 -19.01 8.04 -43.18
C TYR A 414 -19.22 6.51 -43.32
N LEU A 415 -19.46 5.82 -42.20
CA LEU A 415 -19.83 4.41 -42.19
C LEU A 415 -21.22 4.19 -42.80
N SER A 416 -22.13 5.17 -42.76
CA SER A 416 -23.43 5.03 -43.43
C SER A 416 -23.31 4.98 -44.94
N GLU A 417 -22.30 5.61 -45.54
CA GLU A 417 -22.03 5.53 -47.00
C GLU A 417 -21.15 4.33 -47.39
N MET A 418 -20.12 3.99 -46.57
CA MET A 418 -19.19 2.87 -46.84
C MET A 418 -19.71 1.51 -46.39
N THR A 419 -20.63 1.47 -45.41
CA THR A 419 -21.24 0.22 -44.92
C THR A 419 -22.28 -0.38 -45.84
N MET A 420 -22.71 0.33 -46.87
CA MET A 420 -23.64 -0.25 -47.89
C MET A 420 -23.01 -1.45 -48.63
N ASP A 421 -21.69 -1.50 -48.79
CA ASP A 421 -21.02 -2.64 -49.43
C ASP A 421 -20.52 -3.72 -48.44
N PHE A 422 -20.06 -3.32 -47.23
CA PHE A 422 -19.56 -4.25 -46.21
C PHE A 422 -20.71 -4.91 -45.42
N THR A 423 -21.82 -4.18 -45.16
CA THR A 423 -23.03 -4.73 -44.50
C THR A 423 -23.83 -5.66 -45.38
N ARG A 424 -23.67 -5.65 -46.73
CA ARG A 424 -24.21 -6.68 -47.62
C ARG A 424 -23.45 -8.00 -47.49
N MET A 425 -22.17 -7.99 -47.09
CA MET A 425 -21.35 -9.18 -46.92
C MET A 425 -21.45 -9.82 -45.52
N PHE A 426 -21.69 -9.04 -44.49
CA PHE A 426 -21.95 -9.51 -43.14
C PHE A 426 -23.25 -8.90 -42.61
N ASN A 427 -24.29 -9.71 -42.48
CA ASN A 427 -25.50 -9.31 -41.79
C ASN A 427 -25.10 -8.82 -40.37
N GLN A 428 -25.56 -7.65 -39.93
CA GLN A 428 -25.16 -6.99 -38.68
C GLN A 428 -25.30 -7.89 -37.45
N GLU A 429 -26.23 -8.84 -37.49
CA GLU A 429 -26.46 -9.87 -36.46
C GLU A 429 -25.35 -10.93 -36.45
N SER A 430 -24.84 -11.31 -37.63
CA SER A 430 -23.73 -12.28 -37.75
C SER A 430 -22.42 -11.73 -37.22
N PHE A 431 -22.13 -10.43 -37.42
CA PHE A 431 -20.95 -9.77 -36.85
C PHE A 431 -21.02 -9.70 -35.33
N ALA A 432 -22.18 -9.30 -34.79
CA ALA A 432 -22.40 -9.27 -33.32
C ALA A 432 -22.22 -10.66 -32.70
N SER A 433 -22.73 -11.71 -33.36
CA SER A 433 -22.58 -13.11 -32.92
C SER A 433 -21.11 -13.55 -32.86
N VAL A 434 -20.32 -13.25 -33.89
CA VAL A 434 -18.88 -13.57 -33.94
C VAL A 434 -18.13 -12.83 -32.80
N CYS A 435 -18.40 -11.54 -32.62
CA CYS A 435 -17.80 -10.77 -31.53
C CYS A 435 -18.15 -11.36 -30.16
N CYS A 436 -19.40 -11.75 -29.95
CA CYS A 436 -19.84 -12.37 -28.70
C CYS A 436 -19.17 -13.71 -28.41
N VAL A 437 -18.97 -14.56 -29.44
CA VAL A 437 -18.24 -15.84 -29.34
C VAL A 437 -16.77 -15.59 -28.96
N LEU A 438 -16.10 -14.64 -29.60
CA LEU A 438 -14.69 -14.30 -29.31
C LEU A 438 -14.53 -13.76 -27.89
N LEU A 439 -15.42 -12.87 -27.45
CA LEU A 439 -15.40 -12.31 -26.08
C LEU A 439 -15.67 -13.39 -25.04
N THR A 440 -16.63 -14.29 -25.27
CA THR A 440 -16.94 -15.41 -24.38
C THR A 440 -15.77 -16.39 -24.31
N GLY A 441 -15.16 -16.73 -25.43
CA GLY A 441 -13.95 -17.57 -25.50
C GLY A 441 -12.76 -16.93 -24.77
N GLY A 442 -12.57 -15.61 -24.94
CA GLY A 442 -11.56 -14.84 -24.23
C GLY A 442 -11.75 -14.84 -22.70
N THR A 443 -13.00 -14.65 -22.22
CA THR A 443 -13.31 -14.73 -20.78
C THR A 443 -13.11 -16.14 -20.22
N LEU A 444 -13.48 -17.17 -20.95
CA LEU A 444 -13.23 -18.56 -20.58
C LEU A 444 -11.73 -18.84 -20.45
N LEU A 445 -10.91 -18.39 -21.40
CA LEU A 445 -9.46 -18.54 -21.35
C LEU A 445 -8.87 -17.81 -20.13
N LEU A 446 -9.34 -16.60 -19.83
CA LEU A 446 -8.92 -15.83 -18.65
C LEU A 446 -9.26 -16.54 -17.34
N THR A 447 -10.47 -17.11 -17.22
CA THR A 447 -10.89 -17.84 -16.02
C THR A 447 -10.07 -19.11 -15.81
N LEU A 448 -9.81 -19.89 -16.89
CA LEU A 448 -9.02 -21.12 -16.83
C LEU A 448 -7.53 -20.86 -16.53
N THR A 449 -6.95 -19.81 -17.12
CA THR A 449 -5.54 -19.43 -16.84
C THR A 449 -5.36 -18.87 -15.44
N GLY A 450 -6.34 -18.17 -14.92
CA GLY A 450 -6.37 -17.72 -13.51
C GLY A 450 -6.38 -18.88 -12.52
N ARG A 451 -7.12 -19.95 -12.81
CA ARG A 451 -7.20 -21.16 -11.96
C ARG A 451 -5.85 -21.89 -11.84
N LYS A 452 -5.05 -21.94 -12.91
CA LYS A 452 -3.70 -22.57 -12.89
C LYS A 452 -2.71 -21.86 -11.95
N LYS A 453 -2.98 -20.60 -11.55
CA LYS A 453 -2.11 -19.79 -10.68
C LYS A 453 -2.44 -19.89 -9.19
N LYS A 454 -3.20 -20.91 -8.74
CA LYS A 454 -3.62 -21.13 -7.33
C LYS A 454 -4.39 -19.94 -6.71
N ALA A 455 -4.83 -18.97 -7.50
CA ALA A 455 -5.72 -17.92 -7.01
C ALA A 455 -7.17 -18.42 -7.14
N SER A 456 -7.88 -18.52 -6.01
CA SER A 456 -9.32 -18.81 -6.03
C SER A 456 -10.02 -17.69 -6.81
N GLN A 457 -10.56 -18.03 -7.97
CA GLN A 457 -11.31 -17.06 -8.77
C GLN A 457 -12.59 -16.66 -8.05
N PRO A 458 -12.92 -15.36 -7.97
CA PRO A 458 -14.15 -14.93 -7.32
C PRO A 458 -15.38 -15.48 -8.03
N VAL A 459 -16.43 -15.81 -7.28
CA VAL A 459 -17.69 -16.35 -7.79
C VAL A 459 -18.29 -15.46 -8.91
N SER A 460 -18.10 -14.12 -8.79
CA SER A 460 -18.54 -13.16 -9.80
C SER A 460 -17.98 -13.44 -11.20
N THR A 461 -16.74 -13.94 -11.30
CA THR A 461 -16.10 -14.27 -12.58
C THR A 461 -16.82 -15.41 -13.28
N TRP A 462 -17.20 -16.46 -12.54
CA TRP A 462 -17.96 -17.60 -13.06
C TRP A 462 -19.38 -17.21 -13.47
N VAL A 463 -20.05 -16.34 -12.66
CA VAL A 463 -21.37 -15.84 -12.99
C VAL A 463 -21.34 -14.99 -14.26
N THR A 464 -20.36 -14.08 -14.39
CA THR A 464 -20.20 -13.28 -15.62
C THR A 464 -19.98 -14.17 -16.83
N LEU A 465 -19.13 -15.20 -16.71
CA LEU A 465 -18.90 -16.16 -17.79
C LEU A 465 -20.18 -16.90 -18.17
N ALA A 466 -20.95 -17.39 -17.20
CA ALA A 466 -22.21 -18.07 -17.44
C ALA A 466 -23.23 -17.16 -18.16
N VAL A 467 -23.36 -15.91 -17.73
CA VAL A 467 -24.23 -14.90 -18.36
C VAL A 467 -23.79 -14.66 -19.81
N MET A 468 -22.49 -14.53 -20.07
CA MET A 468 -21.95 -14.34 -21.44
C MET A 468 -22.20 -15.55 -22.33
N ILE A 469 -22.06 -16.79 -21.82
CA ILE A 469 -22.35 -18.00 -22.55
C ILE A 469 -23.83 -18.05 -22.95
N VAL A 470 -24.74 -17.83 -21.99
CA VAL A 470 -26.18 -17.81 -22.23
C VAL A 470 -26.57 -16.73 -23.24
N SER A 471 -26.01 -15.53 -23.10
CA SER A 471 -26.24 -14.42 -24.03
C SER A 471 -25.80 -14.73 -25.45
N THR A 472 -24.63 -15.37 -25.60
CA THR A 472 -24.12 -15.80 -26.92
C THR A 472 -24.98 -16.88 -27.53
N LEU A 473 -25.45 -17.84 -26.73
CA LEU A 473 -26.35 -18.90 -27.22
C LEU A 473 -27.70 -18.34 -27.68
N ILE A 474 -28.29 -17.40 -26.92
CA ILE A 474 -29.56 -16.75 -27.31
C ILE A 474 -29.39 -15.95 -28.60
N LEU A 475 -28.27 -15.27 -28.79
CA LEU A 475 -28.01 -14.51 -29.99
C LEU A 475 -27.80 -15.41 -31.23
N ILE A 476 -27.11 -16.56 -31.07
CA ILE A 476 -26.84 -17.50 -32.19
C ILE A 476 -28.06 -18.33 -32.56
N LEU A 477 -28.75 -18.88 -31.55
CA LEU A 477 -29.88 -19.78 -31.78
C LEU A 477 -31.14 -19.04 -32.23
N ASN A 478 -31.23 -17.73 -31.86
CA ASN A 478 -32.38 -16.86 -32.12
C ASN A 478 -33.75 -17.61 -31.97
N PRO A 479 -34.01 -18.24 -30.77
CA PRO A 479 -35.14 -19.17 -30.61
C PRO A 479 -36.52 -18.49 -30.70
N PHE A 480 -36.53 -17.16 -30.74
CA PHE A 480 -37.77 -16.35 -30.69
C PHE A 480 -38.03 -15.52 -31.96
N HIS A 481 -37.40 -15.85 -33.06
CA HIS A 481 -37.51 -15.43 -34.50
C HIS A 481 -37.90 -13.95 -34.78
N SER A 482 -38.35 -13.13 -33.85
CA SER A 482 -38.71 -11.72 -34.05
C SER A 482 -38.81 -10.89 -32.77
N ALA A 483 -38.45 -11.46 -31.61
CA ALA A 483 -38.59 -10.74 -30.33
C ALA A 483 -37.21 -10.19 -29.87
N ASP A 484 -37.09 -8.89 -29.82
CA ASP A 484 -35.89 -8.19 -29.27
C ASP A 484 -35.76 -8.33 -27.74
N MET A 485 -36.84 -8.70 -27.06
CA MET A 485 -36.92 -8.80 -25.59
C MET A 485 -35.83 -9.72 -24.96
N PRO A 486 -35.59 -10.95 -25.45
CA PRO A 486 -34.55 -11.82 -24.86
C PRO A 486 -33.15 -11.23 -24.94
N VAL A 487 -32.83 -10.52 -26.03
CA VAL A 487 -31.54 -9.86 -26.22
C VAL A 487 -31.36 -8.69 -25.26
N TRP A 488 -32.42 -7.90 -25.02
CA TRP A 488 -32.43 -6.84 -24.02
C TRP A 488 -32.26 -7.39 -22.59
N ILE A 489 -32.93 -8.48 -22.26
CA ILE A 489 -32.76 -9.16 -20.95
C ILE A 489 -31.30 -9.60 -20.77
N CYS A 490 -30.69 -10.20 -21.80
CA CYS A 490 -29.28 -10.59 -21.77
C CYS A 490 -28.33 -9.38 -21.59
N ALA A 491 -28.59 -8.27 -22.25
CA ALA A 491 -27.82 -7.05 -22.10
C ALA A 491 -27.89 -6.50 -20.66
N VAL A 492 -29.09 -6.47 -20.06
CA VAL A 492 -29.31 -6.06 -18.66
C VAL A 492 -28.57 -7.01 -17.69
N LEU A 493 -28.64 -8.33 -17.91
CA LEU A 493 -27.93 -9.31 -17.08
C LEU A 493 -26.39 -9.15 -17.21
N CYS A 494 -25.88 -8.88 -18.40
CA CYS A 494 -24.46 -8.56 -18.60
C CYS A 494 -24.05 -7.30 -17.83
N ILE A 495 -24.82 -6.23 -17.91
CA ILE A 495 -24.56 -4.97 -17.17
C ILE A 495 -24.61 -5.22 -15.65
N ALA A 496 -25.62 -5.96 -15.17
CA ALA A 496 -25.73 -6.32 -13.75
C ALA A 496 -24.50 -7.14 -13.28
N SER A 497 -24.01 -8.06 -14.10
CA SER A 497 -22.79 -8.84 -13.79
C SER A 497 -21.55 -7.96 -13.74
N VAL A 498 -21.44 -6.95 -14.61
CA VAL A 498 -20.35 -5.95 -14.58
C VAL A 498 -20.40 -5.15 -13.29
N LEU A 499 -21.57 -4.62 -12.92
CA LEU A 499 -21.74 -3.86 -11.67
C LEU A 499 -21.39 -4.70 -10.45
N TRP A 500 -21.84 -5.96 -10.40
CA TRP A 500 -21.46 -6.87 -9.31
C TRP A 500 -19.94 -7.09 -9.26
N THR A 501 -19.31 -7.28 -10.40
CA THR A 501 -17.85 -7.45 -10.50
C THR A 501 -17.10 -6.20 -10.03
N LEU A 502 -17.58 -5.00 -10.37
CA LEU A 502 -17.02 -3.73 -9.91
C LEU A 502 -17.15 -3.56 -8.39
N ILE A 503 -18.33 -3.84 -7.82
CA ILE A 503 -18.55 -3.80 -6.37
C ILE A 503 -17.60 -4.78 -5.65
N ARG A 504 -17.44 -5.98 -6.19
CA ARG A 504 -16.48 -6.96 -5.66
C ARG A 504 -15.04 -6.47 -5.73
N MET A 505 -14.67 -5.80 -6.81
CA MET A 505 -13.33 -5.22 -6.97
C MET A 505 -13.08 -4.08 -5.94
N LEU A 506 -14.08 -3.24 -5.68
CA LEU A 506 -14.00 -2.20 -4.64
C LEU A 506 -13.88 -2.81 -3.24
N ASN A 507 -14.64 -3.87 -2.95
CA ASN A 507 -14.53 -4.59 -1.68
C ASN A 507 -13.14 -5.23 -1.51
N LEU A 508 -12.59 -5.84 -2.57
CA LEU A 508 -11.23 -6.38 -2.56
C LEU A 508 -10.17 -5.30 -2.39
N TYR A 509 -10.36 -4.13 -3.01
CA TYR A 509 -9.49 -2.98 -2.81
C TYR A 509 -9.51 -2.53 -1.34
N ASN A 510 -10.69 -2.34 -0.76
CA ASN A 510 -10.83 -1.96 0.65
C ASN A 510 -10.23 -3.00 1.60
N ARG A 511 -10.36 -4.28 1.25
CA ARG A 511 -9.70 -5.35 1.98
C ARG A 511 -8.16 -5.27 1.90
N GLY A 512 -7.62 -4.92 0.73
CA GLY A 512 -6.18 -4.67 0.56
C GLY A 512 -5.68 -3.39 1.24
N CYS A 513 -6.57 -2.41 1.51
CA CYS A 513 -6.28 -1.17 2.23
C CYS A 513 -6.57 -1.25 3.74
N SER A 514 -6.75 -2.43 4.30
CA SER A 514 -6.99 -2.63 5.72
C SER A 514 -6.26 -3.87 6.19
N ASN A 515 -5.85 -3.90 7.46
CA ASN A 515 -5.12 -5.02 8.03
C ASN A 515 -6.06 -5.96 8.79
N PRO A 516 -5.81 -7.28 8.84
CA PRO A 516 -6.53 -8.18 9.73
C PRO A 516 -6.32 -7.71 11.18
N MET A 517 -7.25 -8.04 12.06
CA MET A 517 -7.08 -7.76 13.48
C MET A 517 -5.79 -8.42 13.97
N PRO A 518 -4.84 -7.67 14.53
CA PRO A 518 -3.60 -8.23 15.04
C PRO A 518 -3.88 -9.18 16.20
N GLN A 519 -3.13 -10.27 16.30
CA GLN A 519 -3.14 -11.22 17.41
C GLN A 519 -1.70 -11.56 17.76
N PHE A 520 -1.19 -10.97 18.82
CA PHE A 520 0.16 -11.22 19.35
C PHE A 520 0.02 -12.22 20.50
N THR A 521 -0.08 -13.52 20.19
CA THR A 521 -0.39 -14.55 21.18
C THR A 521 0.83 -15.15 21.86
N SER A 522 2.03 -14.89 21.38
CA SER A 522 3.27 -15.33 22.03
C SER A 522 4.44 -14.44 21.62
N HIS A 523 5.24 -14.02 22.61
CA HIS A 523 6.51 -13.30 22.41
C HIS A 523 7.69 -14.21 22.13
N THR A 524 7.47 -15.45 21.74
CA THR A 524 8.49 -16.30 21.16
C THR A 524 8.63 -15.90 19.69
N GLY A 525 9.76 -15.26 19.42
CA GLY A 525 10.08 -14.65 18.16
C GLY A 525 9.74 -15.47 16.94
N GLY A 526 9.26 -14.76 15.94
CA GLY A 526 9.16 -15.16 14.54
C GLY A 526 8.46 -16.47 14.25
N ASP A 527 7.94 -16.64 13.14
CA ASP A 527 7.69 -17.85 12.36
C ASP A 527 6.55 -18.83 12.69
N ASP A 528 5.91 -18.83 13.82
CA ASP A 528 4.80 -19.77 14.08
C ASP A 528 3.42 -19.28 13.57
N ARG A 529 3.39 -18.34 12.62
CA ARG A 529 2.17 -17.86 12.00
C ARG A 529 2.06 -18.29 10.52
N ALA A 530 2.16 -19.60 10.30
CA ALA A 530 1.80 -20.18 9.01
C ALA A 530 0.27 -20.21 8.82
#